data_c766fb0eb2c093e9c92f15d17eb38bb3
#
_entry.id   c766fb0eb2c093e9c92f15d17eb38bb3
#
_cell.length_a   1.000
_cell.length_b   1.000
_cell.length_c   1.000
_cell.angle_alpha   90.00
_cell.angle_beta   90.00
_cell.angle_gamma   90.00
#
_symmetry.space_group_name_H-M   'P 1'
#
loop_
_entity.id
_entity.type
_entity.pdbx_description
1 polymer ?
#
loop_
_entity_poly.entity_id
_entity_poly.type
_entity_poly.pdbx_seq_one_letter_code
_entity_poly.pdbx_strand_id
1 'polypeptide(L)'
;TPIAESHTLSISAYGEVQPNHLLTTTAQVRGVVLRLGDNMQVGAFVNKGDLLFELDRTDYELALTAAQADLRKADANLQLEQAQAEMALQDWAQVGQGDAPALAKHEPQLAAASAGVDAANAKIALIQRDLARCTLTAPMNARIQERRVAPGQWVAPGTPLAVLLGTEKAQVVVPIPLADLAYLPLDVKGASGLPVALRTQIAGKDCSWQ
;
A
#
# COMPACT_ATOMS: atom_id res chain seq x y z
N THR A 1 8.05 64.02 20.21
CA THR A 1 7.70 62.62 20.41
C THR A 1 8.01 61.88 19.14
N PRO A 2 8.87 60.86 19.15
CA PRO A 2 9.12 60.07 17.96
C PRO A 2 7.85 59.31 17.59
N ILE A 3 7.42 59.41 16.35
CA ILE A 3 6.30 58.65 15.79
C ILE A 3 6.90 57.30 15.37
N ALA A 4 6.41 56.21 15.95
CA ALA A 4 6.80 54.89 15.53
C ALA A 4 6.07 54.57 14.22
N GLU A 5 6.76 54.53 13.10
CA GLU A 5 6.28 54.01 11.82
C GLU A 5 6.60 52.53 11.72
N SER A 6 5.60 51.72 11.43
CA SER A 6 5.82 50.31 11.12
C SER A 6 6.18 50.15 9.65
N HIS A 7 7.39 49.70 9.37
CA HIS A 7 7.81 49.36 8.01
C HIS A 7 7.68 47.85 7.79
N THR A 8 6.99 47.47 6.70
CA THR A 8 6.96 46.07 6.28
C THR A 8 8.22 45.76 5.49
N LEU A 9 9.07 44.88 6.00
CA LEU A 9 10.23 44.40 5.29
C LEU A 9 9.81 43.23 4.38
N SER A 10 10.12 43.31 3.09
CA SER A 10 9.91 42.21 2.15
C SER A 10 11.26 41.66 1.70
N ILE A 11 11.43 40.35 1.86
CA ILE A 11 12.61 39.62 1.38
C ILE A 11 12.22 38.95 0.08
N SER A 12 12.96 39.24 -0.99
CA SER A 12 12.75 38.58 -2.30
C SER A 12 13.82 37.55 -2.53
N ALA A 13 13.40 36.32 -2.81
CA ALA A 13 14.32 35.24 -3.10
C ALA A 13 13.74 34.35 -4.23
N TYR A 14 14.62 33.62 -4.91
CA TYR A 14 14.25 32.74 -5.99
C TYR A 14 14.21 31.29 -5.46
N GLY A 15 13.16 30.56 -5.80
CA GLY A 15 12.99 29.17 -5.38
C GLY A 15 12.62 28.25 -6.52
N GLU A 16 12.83 26.95 -6.29
CA GLU A 16 12.45 25.89 -7.21
C GLU A 16 11.18 25.20 -6.70
N VAL A 17 10.21 25.04 -7.60
CA VAL A 17 8.98 24.28 -7.31
C VAL A 17 9.28 22.79 -7.41
N GLN A 18 9.11 22.09 -6.31
CA GLN A 18 9.29 20.66 -6.23
C GLN A 18 7.99 19.96 -5.84
N PRO A 19 7.74 18.74 -6.33
CA PRO A 19 6.60 17.96 -5.87
C PRO A 19 6.79 17.61 -4.39
N ASN A 20 5.73 17.72 -3.60
CA ASN A 20 5.80 17.33 -2.18
C ASN A 20 6.00 15.82 -1.99
N HIS A 21 5.53 15.02 -2.93
CA HIS A 21 5.63 13.56 -2.90
C HIS A 21 6.20 13.02 -4.21
N LEU A 22 7.32 12.32 -4.09
CA LEU A 22 7.93 11.50 -5.13
C LEU A 22 7.78 10.05 -4.71
N LEU A 23 7.06 9.23 -5.50
CA LEU A 23 6.84 7.82 -5.19
C LEU A 23 7.38 6.95 -6.32
N THR A 24 8.31 6.07 -6.00
CA THR A 24 8.70 4.98 -6.91
C THR A 24 7.83 3.78 -6.61
N THR A 25 6.98 3.39 -7.55
CA THR A 25 6.17 2.19 -7.46
C THR A 25 7.01 0.98 -7.82
N THR A 26 6.89 -0.11 -7.04
CA THR A 26 7.64 -1.35 -7.25
C THR A 26 6.69 -2.54 -7.33
N ALA A 27 7.09 -3.57 -8.08
CA ALA A 27 6.38 -4.85 -8.07
C ALA A 27 6.45 -5.47 -6.66
N GLN A 28 5.31 -5.94 -6.15
CA GLN A 28 5.23 -6.61 -4.85
C GLN A 28 5.27 -8.14 -4.99
N VAL A 29 4.91 -8.64 -6.17
CA VAL A 29 4.92 -10.06 -6.52
C VAL A 29 5.62 -10.23 -7.87
N ARG A 30 6.04 -11.45 -8.17
CA ARG A 30 6.67 -11.79 -9.46
C ARG A 30 5.60 -12.05 -10.52
N GLY A 31 5.94 -11.79 -11.77
CA GLY A 31 5.05 -12.13 -12.88
C GLY A 31 5.45 -11.40 -14.16
N VAL A 32 4.74 -11.69 -15.24
CA VAL A 32 4.85 -10.96 -16.50
C VAL A 32 3.88 -9.79 -16.48
N VAL A 33 4.31 -8.62 -16.92
CA VAL A 33 3.43 -7.47 -17.10
C VAL A 33 2.49 -7.75 -18.28
N LEU A 34 1.22 -7.98 -17.98
CA LEU A 34 0.20 -8.30 -18.99
C LEU A 34 -0.20 -7.05 -19.76
N ARG A 35 -0.53 -5.99 -19.04
CA ARG A 35 -0.93 -4.70 -19.61
C ARG A 35 -0.59 -3.53 -18.70
N LEU A 36 -0.57 -2.35 -19.32
CA LEU A 36 -0.45 -1.06 -18.66
C LEU A 36 -1.84 -0.41 -18.59
N GLY A 37 -2.03 0.47 -17.61
CA GLY A 37 -3.19 1.37 -17.59
C GLY A 37 -3.19 2.32 -18.81
N ASP A 38 -4.35 2.82 -19.16
CA ASP A 38 -4.53 3.63 -20.40
C ASP A 38 -3.69 4.92 -20.35
N ASN A 39 -3.49 5.50 -19.17
CA ASN A 39 -2.76 6.75 -18.99
C ASN A 39 -1.28 6.55 -18.57
N MET A 40 -0.68 5.38 -18.85
CA MET A 40 0.70 5.06 -18.41
C MET A 40 1.79 5.62 -19.37
N GLN A 41 1.58 6.83 -19.90
CA GLN A 41 2.59 7.57 -20.67
C GLN A 41 3.34 8.55 -19.78
N VAL A 42 4.63 8.76 -20.05
CA VAL A 42 5.43 9.78 -19.36
C VAL A 42 4.81 11.15 -19.59
N GLY A 43 4.59 11.88 -18.51
CA GLY A 43 3.93 13.18 -18.51
C GLY A 43 2.41 13.13 -18.34
N ALA A 44 1.76 11.98 -18.46
CA ALA A 44 0.32 11.84 -18.25
C ALA A 44 -0.06 11.94 -16.76
N PHE A 45 -1.31 12.35 -16.51
CA PHE A 45 -1.89 12.41 -15.19
C PHE A 45 -2.70 11.14 -14.91
N VAL A 46 -2.60 10.65 -13.68
CA VAL A 46 -3.35 9.52 -13.15
C VAL A 46 -4.04 9.94 -11.85
N ASN A 47 -5.27 9.47 -11.67
CA ASN A 47 -6.02 9.69 -10.44
C ASN A 47 -5.78 8.55 -9.47
N LYS A 48 -6.00 8.80 -8.19
CA LYS A 48 -6.00 7.76 -7.17
C LYS A 48 -6.98 6.66 -7.54
N GLY A 49 -6.49 5.40 -7.59
CA GLY A 49 -7.27 4.22 -7.95
C GLY A 49 -7.15 3.82 -9.43
N ASP A 50 -6.62 4.67 -10.31
CA ASP A 50 -6.41 4.32 -11.71
C ASP A 50 -5.42 3.14 -11.82
N LEU A 51 -5.71 2.23 -12.75
CA LEU A 51 -4.82 1.11 -13.04
C LEU A 51 -3.48 1.62 -13.59
N LEU A 52 -2.39 1.19 -12.96
CA LEU A 52 -1.04 1.44 -13.45
C LEU A 52 -0.51 0.22 -14.23
N PHE A 53 -0.49 -0.94 -13.57
CA PHE A 53 0.06 -2.17 -14.13
C PHE A 53 -0.80 -3.36 -13.72
N GLU A 54 -0.91 -4.31 -14.61
CA GLU A 54 -1.50 -5.62 -14.32
C GLU A 54 -0.51 -6.71 -14.70
N LEU A 55 -0.22 -7.58 -13.74
CA LEU A 55 0.61 -8.76 -13.93
C LEU A 55 -0.27 -9.96 -14.28
N ASP A 56 0.32 -10.94 -14.94
CA ASP A 56 -0.34 -12.23 -15.19
C ASP A 56 -0.69 -12.90 -13.85
N ARG A 57 -1.96 -13.24 -13.70
CA ARG A 57 -2.57 -13.77 -12.49
C ARG A 57 -2.75 -15.27 -12.51
N THR A 58 -2.54 -15.89 -13.68
CA THR A 58 -2.91 -17.29 -13.94
C THR A 58 -2.32 -18.26 -12.91
N ASP A 59 -1.03 -18.14 -12.61
CA ASP A 59 -0.36 -19.03 -11.64
C ASP A 59 -0.94 -18.85 -10.23
N TYR A 60 -1.29 -17.63 -9.84
CA TYR A 60 -1.88 -17.33 -8.54
C TYR A 60 -3.32 -17.85 -8.42
N GLU A 61 -4.11 -17.79 -9.49
CA GLU A 61 -5.47 -18.31 -9.55
C GLU A 61 -5.48 -19.84 -9.47
N LEU A 62 -4.55 -20.51 -10.14
CA LEU A 62 -4.34 -21.94 -10.02
C LEU A 62 -3.91 -22.33 -8.59
N ALA A 63 -2.98 -21.58 -8.00
CA ALA A 63 -2.55 -21.79 -6.62
C ALA A 63 -3.71 -21.58 -5.62
N LEU A 64 -4.58 -20.59 -5.85
CA LEU A 64 -5.77 -20.38 -5.03
C LEU A 64 -6.73 -21.59 -5.12
N THR A 65 -6.96 -22.08 -6.33
CA THR A 65 -7.81 -23.25 -6.55
C THR A 65 -7.28 -24.49 -5.81
N ALA A 66 -5.95 -24.70 -5.88
CA ALA A 66 -5.31 -25.80 -5.15
C ALA A 66 -5.43 -25.63 -3.62
N ALA A 67 -5.20 -24.41 -3.09
CA ALA A 67 -5.34 -24.14 -1.66
C ALA A 67 -6.80 -24.33 -1.16
N GLN A 68 -7.79 -23.96 -2.00
CA GLN A 68 -9.20 -24.23 -1.70
C GLN A 68 -9.53 -25.73 -1.65
N ALA A 69 -8.86 -26.54 -2.48
CA ALA A 69 -8.99 -27.99 -2.42
C ALA A 69 -8.35 -28.57 -1.13
N ASP A 70 -7.20 -28.02 -0.71
CA ASP A 70 -6.55 -28.35 0.55
C ASP A 70 -7.48 -28.04 1.75
N LEU A 71 -8.16 -26.87 1.73
CA LEU A 71 -9.13 -26.51 2.77
C LEU A 71 -10.27 -27.52 2.84
N ARG A 72 -10.90 -27.87 1.70
CA ARG A 72 -11.98 -28.87 1.69
C ARG A 72 -11.53 -30.22 2.26
N LYS A 73 -10.27 -30.62 2.01
CA LYS A 73 -9.69 -31.82 2.59
C LYS A 73 -9.52 -31.71 4.11
N ALA A 74 -9.05 -30.54 4.60
CA ALA A 74 -8.90 -30.30 6.04
C ALA A 74 -10.26 -30.27 6.75
N ASP A 75 -11.27 -29.63 6.15
CA ASP A 75 -12.66 -29.62 6.66
C ASP A 75 -13.25 -31.03 6.74
N ALA A 76 -13.06 -31.85 5.70
CA ALA A 76 -13.53 -33.24 5.70
C ALA A 76 -12.85 -34.07 6.80
N ASN A 77 -11.54 -33.83 7.05
CA ASN A 77 -10.83 -34.49 8.14
C ASN A 77 -11.36 -34.03 9.51
N LEU A 78 -11.63 -32.75 9.70
CA LEU A 78 -12.22 -32.24 10.95
C LEU A 78 -13.60 -32.86 11.19
N GLN A 79 -14.45 -32.94 10.17
CA GLN A 79 -15.75 -33.60 10.27
C GLN A 79 -15.64 -35.10 10.63
N LEU A 80 -14.64 -35.77 10.08
CA LEU A 80 -14.38 -37.19 10.42
C LEU A 80 -14.00 -37.34 11.89
N GLU A 81 -13.07 -36.51 12.39
CA GLU A 81 -12.66 -36.53 13.79
C GLU A 81 -13.81 -36.13 14.74
N GLN A 82 -14.67 -35.22 14.34
CA GLN A 82 -15.89 -34.86 15.09
C GLN A 82 -16.84 -36.02 15.20
N ALA A 83 -17.09 -36.75 14.09
CA ALA A 83 -17.95 -37.94 14.10
C ALA A 83 -17.36 -39.09 14.93
N GLN A 84 -16.03 -39.29 14.89
CA GLN A 84 -15.36 -40.29 15.71
C GLN A 84 -15.43 -39.92 17.20
N ALA A 85 -15.22 -38.63 17.57
CA ALA A 85 -15.35 -38.17 18.92
C ALA A 85 -16.77 -38.36 19.46
N GLU A 86 -17.78 -38.07 18.65
CA GLU A 86 -19.18 -38.26 19.02
C GLU A 86 -19.51 -39.77 19.28
N MET A 87 -19.06 -40.66 18.40
CA MET A 87 -19.21 -42.13 18.60
C MET A 87 -18.51 -42.57 19.87
N ALA A 88 -17.27 -42.14 20.11
CA ALA A 88 -16.52 -42.51 21.30
C ALA A 88 -17.18 -42.00 22.60
N LEU A 89 -17.81 -40.84 22.59
CA LEU A 89 -18.61 -40.36 23.72
C LEU A 89 -19.89 -41.19 23.94
N GLN A 90 -20.56 -41.59 22.88
CA GLN A 90 -21.75 -42.48 22.98
C GLN A 90 -21.37 -43.84 23.55
N ASP A 91 -20.27 -44.45 23.11
CA ASP A 91 -19.77 -45.71 23.64
C ASP A 91 -19.35 -45.58 25.13
N TRP A 92 -18.70 -44.48 25.49
CA TRP A 92 -18.32 -44.19 26.87
C TRP A 92 -19.55 -44.06 27.79
N ALA A 93 -20.61 -43.41 27.31
CA ALA A 93 -21.87 -43.27 28.07
C ALA A 93 -22.55 -44.59 28.38
N GLN A 94 -22.30 -45.66 27.61
CA GLN A 94 -22.85 -46.97 27.83
C GLN A 94 -22.04 -47.84 28.84
N VAL A 95 -20.73 -47.65 28.90
CA VAL A 95 -19.81 -48.52 29.63
C VAL A 95 -19.06 -47.78 30.76
N GLY A 96 -18.86 -46.46 30.65
CA GLY A 96 -18.04 -45.66 31.55
C GLY A 96 -18.78 -45.22 32.82
N GLN A 97 -18.05 -45.09 33.91
CA GLN A 97 -18.50 -44.41 35.11
C GLN A 97 -17.73 -43.07 35.26
N GLY A 98 -18.43 -41.96 35.22
CA GLY A 98 -17.86 -40.63 35.34
C GLY A 98 -17.55 -39.95 34.04
N ASP A 99 -16.85 -38.77 34.09
CA ASP A 99 -16.48 -37.98 32.91
C ASP A 99 -15.49 -38.73 32.02
N ALA A 100 -15.73 -38.69 30.69
CA ALA A 100 -14.83 -39.25 29.70
C ALA A 100 -13.47 -38.50 29.73
N PRO A 101 -12.34 -39.23 29.78
CA PRO A 101 -11.02 -38.58 29.69
C PRO A 101 -10.83 -37.89 28.33
N ALA A 102 -9.96 -36.84 28.29
CA ALA A 102 -9.69 -36.03 27.09
C ALA A 102 -9.34 -36.89 25.84
N LEU A 103 -8.65 -37.99 26.04
CA LEU A 103 -8.30 -38.91 24.97
C LEU A 103 -9.54 -39.65 24.42
N ALA A 104 -10.50 -40.04 25.27
CA ALA A 104 -11.75 -40.62 24.85
C ALA A 104 -12.69 -39.61 24.18
N LYS A 105 -12.54 -38.34 24.49
CA LYS A 105 -13.23 -37.20 23.80
C LYS A 105 -12.54 -36.81 22.50
N HIS A 106 -11.47 -37.45 22.09
CA HIS A 106 -10.67 -37.10 20.91
C HIS A 106 -10.19 -35.60 20.90
N GLU A 107 -10.10 -34.97 22.06
CA GLU A 107 -9.72 -33.52 22.17
C GLU A 107 -8.41 -33.17 21.44
N PRO A 108 -7.31 -33.96 21.56
CA PRO A 108 -6.07 -33.69 20.81
C PRO A 108 -6.22 -33.81 19.31
N GLN A 109 -6.98 -34.80 18.85
CA GLN A 109 -7.23 -35.06 17.42
C GLN A 109 -8.10 -33.94 16.81
N LEU A 110 -9.15 -33.52 17.52
CA LEU A 110 -10.00 -32.40 17.13
C LEU A 110 -9.19 -31.10 17.07
N ALA A 111 -8.34 -30.85 18.05
CA ALA A 111 -7.47 -29.68 18.06
C ALA A 111 -6.48 -29.70 16.88
N ALA A 112 -5.89 -30.87 16.57
CA ALA A 112 -5.00 -31.02 15.43
C ALA A 112 -5.73 -30.81 14.08
N ALA A 113 -6.94 -31.39 13.93
CA ALA A 113 -7.75 -31.23 12.73
C ALA A 113 -8.20 -29.77 12.54
N SER A 114 -8.63 -29.10 13.62
CA SER A 114 -8.97 -27.67 13.61
C SER A 114 -7.77 -26.80 13.21
N ALA A 115 -6.59 -27.06 13.78
CA ALA A 115 -5.37 -26.35 13.37
C ALA A 115 -5.02 -26.58 11.88
N GLY A 116 -5.37 -27.75 11.33
CA GLY A 116 -5.24 -28.04 9.91
C GLY A 116 -6.13 -27.14 9.03
N VAL A 117 -7.37 -26.91 9.45
CA VAL A 117 -8.30 -25.98 8.79
C VAL A 117 -7.78 -24.54 8.86
N ASP A 118 -7.29 -24.12 10.03
CA ASP A 118 -6.73 -22.77 10.21
C ASP A 118 -5.51 -22.54 9.32
N ALA A 119 -4.62 -23.53 9.22
CA ALA A 119 -3.46 -23.47 8.33
C ALA A 119 -3.85 -23.36 6.85
N ALA A 120 -4.88 -24.11 6.42
CA ALA A 120 -5.40 -24.03 5.05
C ALA A 120 -6.02 -22.66 4.77
N ASN A 121 -6.79 -22.10 5.69
CA ASN A 121 -7.35 -20.76 5.59
C ASN A 121 -6.24 -19.68 5.51
N ALA A 122 -5.21 -19.78 6.33
CA ALA A 122 -4.06 -18.86 6.29
C ALA A 122 -3.34 -18.91 4.92
N LYS A 123 -3.20 -20.11 4.33
CA LYS A 123 -2.63 -20.30 2.99
C LYS A 123 -3.47 -19.61 1.91
N ILE A 124 -4.80 -19.75 1.97
CA ILE A 124 -5.73 -19.06 1.06
C ILE A 124 -5.58 -17.55 1.18
N ALA A 125 -5.58 -17.00 2.40
CA ALA A 125 -5.44 -15.58 2.64
C ALA A 125 -4.11 -15.02 2.08
N LEU A 126 -3.02 -15.79 2.19
CA LEU A 126 -1.72 -15.43 1.60
C LEU A 126 -1.81 -15.29 0.08
N ILE A 127 -2.39 -16.29 -0.60
CA ILE A 127 -2.51 -16.30 -2.06
C ILE A 127 -3.46 -15.20 -2.55
N GLN A 128 -4.56 -14.96 -1.86
CA GLN A 128 -5.49 -13.86 -2.17
C GLN A 128 -4.80 -12.49 -2.07
N ARG A 129 -3.95 -12.29 -1.06
CA ARG A 129 -3.15 -11.07 -0.95
C ARG A 129 -2.19 -10.92 -2.12
N ASP A 130 -1.54 -12.00 -2.54
CA ASP A 130 -0.62 -11.96 -3.66
C ASP A 130 -1.35 -11.73 -4.99
N LEU A 131 -2.55 -12.30 -5.17
CA LEU A 131 -3.47 -11.98 -6.27
C LEU A 131 -3.86 -10.50 -6.32
N ALA A 132 -4.19 -9.91 -5.18
CA ALA A 132 -4.50 -8.49 -5.10
C ALA A 132 -3.29 -7.61 -5.50
N ARG A 133 -2.06 -8.08 -5.25
CA ARG A 133 -0.81 -7.41 -5.61
C ARG A 133 -0.43 -7.53 -7.09
N CYS A 134 -1.09 -8.43 -7.84
CA CYS A 134 -0.91 -8.50 -9.29
C CYS A 134 -1.49 -7.28 -10.01
N THR A 135 -2.41 -6.56 -9.39
CA THR A 135 -2.98 -5.32 -9.91
C THR A 135 -2.46 -4.15 -9.11
N LEU A 136 -1.67 -3.29 -9.75
CA LEU A 136 -1.13 -2.09 -9.12
C LEU A 136 -1.93 -0.88 -9.57
N THR A 137 -2.51 -0.17 -8.61
CA THR A 137 -3.26 1.08 -8.83
C THR A 137 -2.50 2.27 -8.27
N ALA A 138 -2.83 3.47 -8.75
CA ALA A 138 -2.26 4.71 -8.26
C ALA A 138 -2.72 4.99 -6.82
N PRO A 139 -1.80 5.14 -5.85
CA PRO A 139 -2.18 5.40 -4.46
C PRO A 139 -2.60 6.84 -4.20
N MET A 140 -2.30 7.75 -5.13
CA MET A 140 -2.58 9.18 -5.05
C MET A 140 -2.75 9.77 -6.45
N ASN A 141 -3.30 10.98 -6.52
CA ASN A 141 -3.30 11.75 -7.76
C ASN A 141 -1.87 12.16 -8.11
N ALA A 142 -1.40 11.78 -9.28
CA ALA A 142 -0.01 11.94 -9.65
C ALA A 142 0.19 12.20 -11.14
N ARG A 143 1.37 12.71 -11.50
CA ARG A 143 1.88 12.75 -12.87
C ARG A 143 2.97 11.70 -13.03
N ILE A 144 2.96 10.97 -14.12
CA ILE A 144 3.99 9.97 -14.40
C ILE A 144 5.26 10.67 -14.84
N GLN A 145 6.33 10.52 -14.04
CA GLN A 145 7.65 11.04 -14.38
C GLN A 145 8.42 10.06 -15.26
N GLU A 146 8.42 8.78 -14.86
CA GLU A 146 9.13 7.72 -15.57
C GLU A 146 8.29 6.45 -15.58
N ARG A 147 8.41 5.70 -16.66
CA ARG A 147 7.94 4.34 -16.78
C ARG A 147 9.12 3.44 -17.10
N ARG A 148 9.36 2.42 -16.29
CA ARG A 148 10.56 1.57 -16.36
C ARG A 148 10.28 0.16 -16.87
N VAL A 149 9.02 -0.15 -17.16
CA VAL A 149 8.60 -1.48 -17.64
C VAL A 149 7.69 -1.39 -18.86
N ALA A 150 7.66 -2.47 -19.61
CA ALA A 150 6.84 -2.64 -20.81
C ALA A 150 5.96 -3.90 -20.69
N PRO A 151 4.83 -3.98 -21.41
CA PRO A 151 4.06 -5.22 -21.53
C PRO A 151 4.94 -6.36 -22.05
N GLY A 152 4.73 -7.57 -21.51
CA GLY A 152 5.54 -8.75 -21.80
C GLY A 152 6.83 -8.86 -20.97
N GLN A 153 7.21 -7.84 -20.23
CA GLN A 153 8.41 -7.89 -19.38
C GLN A 153 8.14 -8.68 -18.10
N TRP A 154 9.07 -9.57 -17.73
CA TRP A 154 9.04 -10.24 -16.45
C TRP A 154 9.60 -9.35 -15.35
N VAL A 155 8.94 -9.34 -14.18
CA VAL A 155 9.34 -8.56 -13.00
C VAL A 155 9.37 -9.42 -11.76
N ALA A 156 10.26 -9.03 -10.82
CA ALA A 156 10.40 -9.63 -9.50
C ALA A 156 9.97 -8.63 -8.41
N PRO A 157 9.69 -9.11 -7.18
CA PRO A 157 9.46 -8.22 -6.05
C PRO A 157 10.61 -7.21 -5.88
N GLY A 158 10.27 -5.93 -5.71
CA GLY A 158 11.23 -4.85 -5.61
C GLY A 158 11.63 -4.21 -6.95
N THR A 159 11.28 -4.80 -8.10
CA THR A 159 11.55 -4.17 -9.41
C THR A 159 10.81 -2.85 -9.52
N PRO A 160 11.50 -1.71 -9.79
CA PRO A 160 10.85 -0.42 -9.97
C PRO A 160 10.06 -0.41 -11.28
N LEU A 161 8.79 0.00 -11.21
CA LEU A 161 7.85 -0.01 -12.31
C LEU A 161 7.64 1.40 -12.90
N ALA A 162 7.40 2.39 -12.05
CA ALA A 162 7.24 3.77 -12.44
C ALA A 162 7.61 4.74 -11.32
N VAL A 163 7.89 5.99 -11.68
CA VAL A 163 8.07 7.11 -10.76
C VAL A 163 6.90 8.06 -10.93
N LEU A 164 6.21 8.33 -9.82
CA LEU A 164 5.03 9.17 -9.74
C LEU A 164 5.33 10.46 -8.97
N LEU A 165 4.95 11.60 -9.53
CA LEU A 165 4.97 12.91 -8.89
C LEU A 165 3.59 13.25 -8.37
N GLY A 166 3.42 13.39 -7.05
CA GLY A 166 2.15 13.83 -6.47
C GLY A 166 1.77 15.23 -6.97
N THR A 167 0.49 15.40 -7.35
CA THR A 167 -0.02 16.67 -7.92
C THR A 167 -0.86 17.49 -6.96
N GLU A 168 -1.17 16.96 -5.77
CA GLU A 168 -2.06 17.64 -4.81
C GLU A 168 -1.38 18.80 -4.09
N LYS A 169 -0.09 18.66 -3.81
CA LYS A 169 0.71 19.69 -3.11
C LYS A 169 2.08 19.81 -3.76
N ALA A 170 2.52 21.03 -3.92
CA ALA A 170 3.88 21.36 -4.29
C ALA A 170 4.54 22.12 -3.13
N GLN A 171 5.85 22.02 -3.03
CA GLN A 171 6.66 22.82 -2.13
C GLN A 171 7.62 23.67 -2.94
N VAL A 172 7.92 24.85 -2.43
CA VAL A 172 8.92 25.74 -3.02
C VAL A 172 10.09 25.80 -2.07
N VAL A 173 11.25 25.36 -2.53
CA VAL A 173 12.49 25.44 -1.75
C VAL A 173 13.21 26.73 -2.15
N VAL A 174 13.38 27.61 -1.16
CA VAL A 174 13.95 28.94 -1.36
C VAL A 174 15.21 29.07 -0.50
N PRO A 175 16.42 29.20 -1.08
CA PRO A 175 17.62 29.55 -0.33
C PRO A 175 17.58 31.01 0.10
N ILE A 176 17.64 31.25 1.41
CA ILE A 176 17.65 32.58 1.99
C ILE A 176 19.07 32.91 2.46
N PRO A 177 19.66 34.03 2.06
CA PRO A 177 20.95 34.46 2.57
C PRO A 177 20.96 34.62 4.10
N LEU A 178 22.06 34.22 4.74
CA LEU A 178 22.15 34.25 6.20
C LEU A 178 21.94 35.65 6.79
N ALA A 179 22.29 36.69 6.06
CA ALA A 179 22.08 38.09 6.45
C ALA A 179 20.58 38.43 6.58
N ASP A 180 19.73 37.87 5.73
CA ASP A 180 18.30 38.13 5.71
C ASP A 180 17.53 37.26 6.72
N LEU A 181 18.18 36.21 7.20
CA LEU A 181 17.58 35.29 8.18
C LEU A 181 17.30 35.98 9.52
N ALA A 182 18.09 37.01 9.86
CA ALA A 182 17.91 37.78 11.10
C ALA A 182 16.58 38.57 11.15
N TYR A 183 15.95 38.80 10.01
CA TYR A 183 14.67 39.51 9.91
C TYR A 183 13.45 38.58 9.87
N LEU A 184 13.67 37.27 9.82
CA LEU A 184 12.59 36.30 9.84
C LEU A 184 12.33 35.85 11.29
N PRO A 185 11.09 35.87 11.78
CA PRO A 185 10.74 35.33 13.09
C PRO A 185 10.82 33.78 13.01
N LEU A 186 12.02 33.25 13.16
CA LEU A 186 12.28 31.81 13.20
C LEU A 186 12.10 31.34 14.62
N ASP A 187 10.95 30.73 14.93
CA ASP A 187 10.79 29.93 16.12
C ASP A 187 11.55 28.62 15.97
N VAL A 188 11.96 28.03 17.09
CA VAL A 188 12.71 26.75 17.16
C VAL A 188 11.99 25.58 16.42
N LYS A 189 10.72 25.76 16.08
CA LYS A 189 9.88 24.80 15.31
C LYS A 189 9.69 25.16 13.83
N GLY A 190 10.38 26.16 13.33
CA GLY A 190 10.21 26.68 11.97
C GLY A 190 9.18 27.81 11.91
N ALA A 191 9.40 28.78 11.01
CA ALA A 191 8.48 29.89 10.78
C ALA A 191 7.21 29.38 10.09
N SER A 192 6.18 29.01 10.86
CA SER A 192 4.88 28.70 10.29
C SER A 192 3.99 29.94 10.33
N GLY A 193 3.38 30.29 9.21
CA GLY A 193 2.36 31.33 9.13
C GLY A 193 2.85 32.68 8.67
N LEU A 194 4.08 32.82 8.14
CA LEU A 194 4.47 34.02 7.44
C LEU A 194 3.74 34.12 6.09
N PRO A 195 3.19 35.29 5.74
CA PRO A 195 2.59 35.49 4.43
C PRO A 195 3.68 35.47 3.35
N VAL A 196 3.56 34.54 2.40
CA VAL A 196 4.49 34.37 1.28
C VAL A 196 3.73 34.58 -0.02
N ALA A 197 4.16 35.57 -0.83
CA ALA A 197 3.63 35.75 -2.17
C ALA A 197 4.56 35.08 -3.19
N LEU A 198 4.07 34.05 -3.89
CA LEU A 198 4.79 33.45 -4.98
C LEU A 198 4.41 34.14 -6.30
N ARG A 199 5.41 34.51 -7.08
CA ARG A 199 5.22 35.12 -8.42
C ARG A 199 6.08 34.38 -9.42
N THR A 200 5.52 33.99 -10.55
CA THR A 200 6.28 33.42 -11.65
C THR A 200 5.70 33.84 -12.99
N GLN A 201 6.51 33.76 -14.02
CA GLN A 201 6.09 34.04 -15.37
C GLN A 201 6.03 32.70 -16.17
N ILE A 202 4.84 32.30 -16.58
CA ILE A 202 4.63 31.09 -17.37
C ILE A 202 4.14 31.49 -18.75
N ALA A 203 4.91 31.16 -19.78
CA ALA A 203 4.59 31.49 -21.18
C ALA A 203 4.23 32.99 -21.40
N GLY A 204 4.95 33.90 -20.70
CA GLY A 204 4.73 35.36 -20.82
C GLY A 204 3.55 35.87 -20.01
N LYS A 205 2.88 35.04 -19.20
CA LYS A 205 1.82 35.46 -18.28
C LYS A 205 2.30 35.41 -16.85
N ASP A 206 2.08 36.52 -16.12
CA ASP A 206 2.36 36.56 -14.70
C ASP A 206 1.33 35.77 -13.91
N CYS A 207 1.79 34.79 -13.13
CA CYS A 207 0.99 34.04 -12.21
C CYS A 207 1.43 34.32 -10.77
N SER A 208 0.46 34.55 -9.87
CA SER A 208 0.73 34.80 -8.45
C SER A 208 -0.13 33.89 -7.57
N TRP A 209 0.47 33.39 -6.49
CA TRP A 209 -0.20 32.61 -5.45
C TRP A 209 0.12 33.21 -4.08
N GLN A 210 -0.83 33.13 -3.16
CA GLN A 210 -0.71 33.55 -1.76
C GLN A 210 -0.82 32.35 -0.84
#